data_1c3325caf5497944329726e467070302
#
_entry.id   1c3325caf5497944329726e467070302
#
_cell.length_a   1.000
_cell.length_b   1.000
_cell.length_c   1.000
_cell.angle_alpha   90.00
_cell.angle_beta   90.00
_cell.angle_gamma   90.00
#
_symmetry.space_group_name_H-M   'P 1'
#
loop_
_entity.id
_entity.type
_entity.pdbx_description
1 polymer ?
#
loop_
_entity_poly.entity_id
_entity_poly.type
_entity_poly.pdbx_seq_one_letter_code
_entity_poly.pdbx_strand_id
1 'polypeptide(L)'
;MRPSLPGSAWAQACRVGLAAVALWAAVCLPAGAAPAARTPEASALAVNFTQQEIDRILSHGSWPPAPVRDPGNAMTHRPEAIALGRRLFFDARLSPAGVSCAHCHRPQQDFADGRARSRGVADLDRNAPTLWNAVHERWQGWDGAADSLWSQAIRPLLDPREMASSPEHLRATLMRRPADTAAWQRLFRRALRAEEPQAVLVGTAKLISAYVATLVSPRTPFDDFRDALARGDLVAAARYPAAAQRGLQLFIGRGNCQLCHGGPRFTHGEFADIGLNFFVRPGVVDTGRLGGIEALKASPYNLLSRWADPAAAASEDEAVKTRHVEATHRHFGEFKVPGLRQVARTAPYMHDGQLATLEAVVQHYSELNLERLHADGEQVLRPLRLSPQEAQDLVAFLRTLTAGSPTRKNAP
;
A
#
# COMPACT_ATOMS: atom_id res chain seq x y z
N MET A 1 31.42 -33.11 42.73
CA MET A 1 31.35 -32.88 44.20
C MET A 1 29.99 -32.29 44.51
N ARG A 2 29.12 -33.08 45.11
CA ARG A 2 27.95 -32.59 45.87
C ARG A 2 28.40 -32.34 47.30
N PRO A 3 27.74 -31.52 48.11
CA PRO A 3 26.72 -32.00 49.03
C PRO A 3 25.49 -31.04 49.11
N SER A 4 24.27 -31.49 49.26
CA SER A 4 23.55 -32.13 50.37
C SER A 4 22.74 -31.17 51.24
N LEU A 5 21.41 -31.45 51.32
CA LEU A 5 20.35 -30.89 52.15
C LEU A 5 20.59 -31.10 53.68
N PRO A 6 19.85 -30.42 54.55
CA PRO A 6 18.73 -31.02 55.25
C PRO A 6 17.55 -30.02 55.48
N GLY A 7 16.28 -30.32 55.75
CA GLY A 7 15.67 -31.44 56.45
C GLY A 7 14.84 -30.98 57.67
N SER A 8 13.63 -31.49 57.81
CA SER A 8 12.74 -31.63 58.99
C SER A 8 11.86 -30.46 59.38
N ALA A 9 10.54 -30.54 59.29
CA ALA A 9 9.56 -31.31 60.07
C ALA A 9 9.17 -30.58 61.38
N TRP A 10 7.90 -30.44 61.64
CA TRP A 10 7.21 -30.86 62.85
C TRP A 10 5.68 -30.71 62.69
N ALA A 11 4.98 -31.73 63.17
CA ALA A 11 3.57 -32.01 63.09
C ALA A 11 2.89 -31.77 64.44
N GLN A 12 1.57 -31.90 64.45
CA GLN A 12 0.66 -32.20 65.57
C GLN A 12 0.25 -30.98 66.47
N ALA A 13 -0.96 -30.85 66.96
CA ALA A 13 -1.99 -31.80 67.37
C ALA A 13 -3.33 -31.14 67.63
N CYS A 14 -4.36 -31.97 67.46
CA CYS A 14 -5.73 -32.04 67.98
C CYS A 14 -6.10 -31.31 69.31
N ARG A 15 -7.38 -30.85 69.43
CA ARG A 15 -8.48 -31.43 70.28
C ARG A 15 -9.66 -30.44 70.41
N VAL A 16 -10.82 -30.83 69.91
CA VAL A 16 -12.09 -31.22 70.60
C VAL A 16 -12.66 -30.19 71.59
N GLY A 17 -13.89 -29.76 71.37
CA GLY A 17 -14.85 -29.16 72.29
C GLY A 17 -16.26 -29.20 71.74
N LEU A 18 -17.09 -29.99 72.34
CA LEU A 18 -18.49 -30.25 72.02
C LEU A 18 -19.44 -29.20 72.64
N ALA A 19 -20.61 -29.00 71.99
CA ALA A 19 -21.97 -28.77 72.46
C ALA A 19 -22.46 -27.34 72.65
N ALA A 20 -23.50 -26.98 71.86
CA ALA A 20 -24.83 -26.73 72.38
C ALA A 20 -25.85 -26.51 71.25
N VAL A 21 -26.87 -27.31 71.27
CA VAL A 21 -28.07 -27.27 70.36
C VAL A 21 -28.97 -26.14 70.80
N ALA A 22 -29.35 -25.23 69.84
CA ALA A 22 -30.51 -24.39 69.98
C ALA A 22 -31.31 -24.46 68.69
N LEU A 23 -32.45 -25.12 68.73
CA LEU A 23 -33.47 -25.11 67.67
C LEU A 23 -34.10 -23.70 67.57
N TRP A 24 -33.97 -23.09 66.41
CA TRP A 24 -34.88 -22.03 65.95
C TRP A 24 -35.47 -22.47 64.61
N ALA A 25 -36.79 -22.75 64.63
CA ALA A 25 -37.54 -22.96 63.40
C ALA A 25 -37.70 -21.60 62.67
N ALA A 26 -36.99 -21.41 61.57
CA ALA A 26 -37.20 -20.27 60.67
C ALA A 26 -37.97 -20.75 59.44
N VAL A 27 -39.11 -20.14 59.26
CA VAL A 27 -40.03 -20.32 58.10
C VAL A 27 -39.27 -20.00 56.83
N CYS A 28 -39.02 -21.01 55.96
CA CYS A 28 -38.50 -20.82 54.62
C CYS A 28 -39.61 -20.26 53.72
N LEU A 29 -39.53 -18.95 53.39
CA LEU A 29 -40.15 -18.43 52.19
C LEU A 29 -39.27 -18.81 50.98
N PRO A 30 -39.85 -19.22 49.84
CA PRO A 30 -39.04 -19.48 48.68
C PRO A 30 -38.47 -18.16 48.15
N ALA A 31 -37.16 -18.00 48.22
CA ALA A 31 -36.44 -16.94 47.54
C ALA A 31 -36.66 -17.08 46.05
N GLY A 32 -37.33 -16.11 45.44
CA GLY A 32 -37.45 -16.01 44.00
C GLY A 32 -36.08 -16.10 43.35
N ALA A 33 -35.89 -17.06 42.46
CA ALA A 33 -34.68 -17.18 41.65
C ALA A 33 -34.45 -15.88 40.89
N ALA A 34 -33.39 -15.15 41.24
CA ALA A 34 -32.92 -14.05 40.44
C ALA A 34 -32.68 -14.57 39.01
N PRO A 35 -33.08 -13.85 37.94
CA PRO A 35 -32.79 -14.26 36.60
C PRO A 35 -31.26 -14.38 36.47
N ALA A 36 -30.77 -15.55 36.09
CA ALA A 36 -29.36 -15.79 35.77
C ALA A 36 -28.93 -14.69 34.80
N ALA A 37 -27.95 -13.87 35.21
CA ALA A 37 -27.33 -12.92 34.30
C ALA A 37 -26.87 -13.72 33.07
N ARG A 38 -27.50 -13.45 31.91
CA ARG A 38 -27.04 -14.01 30.65
C ARG A 38 -25.60 -13.56 30.50
N THR A 39 -24.65 -14.48 30.60
CA THR A 39 -23.30 -14.26 30.10
C THR A 39 -23.44 -13.76 28.68
N PRO A 40 -22.86 -12.61 28.32
CA PRO A 40 -22.92 -12.19 26.93
C PRO A 40 -22.37 -13.35 26.10
N GLU A 41 -23.21 -13.92 25.22
CA GLU A 41 -22.74 -14.87 24.21
C GLU A 41 -21.51 -14.22 23.56
N ALA A 42 -20.37 -14.88 23.66
CA ALA A 42 -19.17 -14.46 22.97
C ALA A 42 -19.57 -14.33 21.50
N SER A 43 -19.56 -13.11 20.97
CA SER A 43 -19.99 -12.81 19.60
C SER A 43 -19.16 -13.68 18.67
N ALA A 44 -19.79 -14.69 18.08
CA ALA A 44 -19.11 -15.62 17.18
C ALA A 44 -18.79 -14.92 15.85
N LEU A 45 -17.67 -15.29 15.23
CA LEU A 45 -17.38 -14.87 13.87
C LEU A 45 -18.48 -15.39 12.92
N ALA A 46 -18.81 -14.62 11.91
CA ALA A 46 -19.77 -15.03 10.88
C ALA A 46 -19.22 -16.15 9.96
N VAL A 47 -17.90 -16.31 9.93
CA VAL A 47 -17.16 -17.35 9.20
C VAL A 47 -16.29 -18.13 10.17
N ASN A 48 -16.37 -19.45 10.13
CA ASN A 48 -15.44 -20.31 10.84
C ASN A 48 -14.17 -20.48 9.99
N PHE A 49 -13.20 -19.60 10.21
CA PHE A 49 -11.91 -19.70 9.55
C PHE A 49 -11.11 -20.89 10.09
N THR A 50 -10.58 -21.71 9.18
CA THR A 50 -9.59 -22.74 9.51
C THR A 50 -8.27 -22.09 9.98
N GLN A 51 -7.42 -22.85 10.68
CA GLN A 51 -6.12 -22.35 11.07
C GLN A 51 -5.29 -21.88 9.87
N GLN A 52 -5.32 -22.60 8.75
CA GLN A 52 -4.63 -22.22 7.52
C GLN A 52 -5.14 -20.88 6.95
N GLU A 53 -6.47 -20.63 7.01
CA GLU A 53 -7.03 -19.35 6.59
C GLU A 53 -6.62 -18.22 7.55
N ILE A 54 -6.59 -18.47 8.85
CA ILE A 54 -6.08 -17.52 9.84
C ILE A 54 -4.61 -17.18 9.55
N ASP A 55 -3.76 -18.17 9.30
CA ASP A 55 -2.36 -17.96 8.96
C ASP A 55 -2.20 -17.11 7.69
N ARG A 56 -3.05 -17.33 6.68
CA ARG A 56 -3.10 -16.50 5.47
C ARG A 56 -3.53 -15.07 5.77
N ILE A 57 -4.54 -14.87 6.63
CA ILE A 57 -4.97 -13.53 7.07
C ILE A 57 -3.82 -12.83 7.81
N LEU A 58 -3.15 -13.52 8.72
CA LEU A 58 -2.04 -12.97 9.48
C LEU A 58 -0.81 -12.65 8.62
N SER A 59 -0.60 -13.38 7.51
CA SER A 59 0.48 -13.12 6.56
C SER A 59 0.40 -11.77 5.85
N HIS A 60 -0.77 -11.09 5.88
CA HIS A 60 -0.88 -9.71 5.44
C HIS A 60 -0.14 -8.72 6.36
N GLY A 61 0.42 -9.21 7.48
CA GLY A 61 1.27 -8.42 8.37
C GLY A 61 0.54 -7.32 9.13
N SER A 62 1.24 -6.73 10.09
CA SER A 62 0.74 -5.57 10.83
C SER A 62 0.89 -4.29 10.03
N TRP A 63 0.04 -3.29 10.34
CA TRP A 63 0.07 -1.98 9.70
C TRP A 63 0.19 -0.85 10.73
N PRO A 64 0.99 0.22 10.53
CA PRO A 64 1.86 0.44 9.37
C PRO A 64 3.13 -0.42 9.39
N PRO A 65 3.77 -0.65 8.23
CA PRO A 65 5.06 -1.32 8.18
C PRO A 65 6.18 -0.41 8.71
N ALA A 66 7.36 -0.99 8.94
CA ALA A 66 8.53 -0.21 9.28
C ALA A 66 8.86 0.82 8.19
N PRO A 67 9.31 2.03 8.57
CA PRO A 67 9.75 3.03 7.60
C PRO A 67 10.90 2.50 6.74
N VAL A 68 10.81 2.74 5.43
CA VAL A 68 11.85 2.40 4.46
C VAL A 68 12.39 3.65 3.78
N ARG A 69 13.59 3.56 3.22
CA ARG A 69 14.20 4.63 2.45
C ARG A 69 13.88 4.46 0.97
N ASP A 70 13.78 5.57 0.25
CA ASP A 70 13.84 5.58 -1.20
C ASP A 70 15.29 5.27 -1.63
N PRO A 71 15.54 4.18 -2.35
CA PRO A 71 16.88 3.76 -2.70
C PRO A 71 17.63 4.85 -3.50
N GLY A 72 18.92 5.03 -3.21
CA GLY A 72 19.75 6.03 -3.88
C GLY A 72 19.35 7.48 -3.56
N ASN A 73 18.58 7.73 -2.48
CA ASN A 73 18.14 9.06 -2.07
C ASN A 73 18.48 9.37 -0.60
N ALA A 74 19.57 10.05 -0.37
CA ALA A 74 20.02 10.47 0.97
C ALA A 74 19.11 11.53 1.62
N MET A 75 18.15 12.09 0.89
CA MET A 75 17.18 13.06 1.41
C MET A 75 15.99 12.41 2.12
N THR A 76 15.74 11.12 1.93
CA THR A 76 14.68 10.38 2.62
C THR A 76 14.83 10.49 4.14
N HIS A 77 13.74 10.74 4.84
CA HIS A 77 13.66 10.96 6.30
C HIS A 77 14.32 12.24 6.85
N ARG A 78 14.87 13.13 6.00
CA ARG A 78 15.38 14.41 6.47
C ARG A 78 14.23 15.44 6.57
N PRO A 79 13.89 15.97 7.76
CA PRO A 79 12.72 16.83 7.93
C PRO A 79 12.73 18.08 7.03
N GLU A 80 13.89 18.71 6.85
CA GLU A 80 14.01 19.88 5.97
C GLU A 80 13.80 19.51 4.48
N ALA A 81 14.28 18.34 4.05
CA ALA A 81 14.08 17.84 2.69
C ALA A 81 12.59 17.50 2.44
N ILE A 82 11.93 16.87 3.42
CA ILE A 82 10.49 16.58 3.36
C ILE A 82 9.69 17.89 3.25
N ALA A 83 10.00 18.89 4.07
CA ALA A 83 9.31 20.18 4.04
C ALA A 83 9.49 20.92 2.70
N LEU A 84 10.71 20.91 2.14
CA LEU A 84 10.96 21.50 0.82
C LEU A 84 10.29 20.66 -0.27
N GLY A 85 10.40 19.34 -0.22
CA GLY A 85 9.76 18.40 -1.16
C GLY A 85 8.25 18.56 -1.20
N ARG A 86 7.60 18.70 -0.02
CA ARG A 86 6.16 19.00 0.05
C ARG A 86 5.82 20.30 -0.69
N ARG A 87 6.55 21.38 -0.47
CA ARG A 87 6.29 22.63 -1.20
C ARG A 87 6.46 22.46 -2.71
N LEU A 88 7.49 21.75 -3.14
CA LEU A 88 7.76 21.50 -4.57
C LEU A 88 6.68 20.62 -5.21
N PHE A 89 6.16 19.64 -4.48
CA PHE A 89 5.06 18.78 -4.96
C PHE A 89 3.80 19.59 -5.34
N PHE A 90 3.53 20.67 -4.63
CA PHE A 90 2.38 21.56 -4.89
C PHE A 90 2.73 22.78 -5.77
N ASP A 91 3.99 22.95 -6.17
CA ASP A 91 4.44 24.15 -6.89
C ASP A 91 4.22 24.01 -8.40
N ALA A 92 3.15 24.62 -8.90
CA ALA A 92 2.82 24.61 -10.32
C ALA A 92 3.86 25.32 -11.21
N ARG A 93 4.74 26.17 -10.62
CA ARG A 93 5.79 26.88 -11.37
C ARG A 93 6.93 25.96 -11.82
N LEU A 94 7.01 24.72 -11.30
CA LEU A 94 7.95 23.70 -11.80
C LEU A 94 7.65 23.29 -13.24
N SER A 95 6.43 23.55 -13.71
CA SER A 95 6.03 23.39 -15.11
C SER A 95 5.85 24.78 -15.77
N PRO A 96 6.35 24.97 -16.98
CA PRO A 96 6.05 26.19 -17.75
C PRO A 96 4.56 26.33 -18.08
N ALA A 97 3.81 25.22 -18.07
CA ALA A 97 2.37 25.19 -18.31
C ALA A 97 1.52 25.26 -17.01
N GLY A 98 2.15 25.45 -15.85
CA GLY A 98 1.43 25.60 -14.59
C GLY A 98 0.88 24.29 -14.01
N VAL A 99 1.44 23.14 -14.35
CA VAL A 99 1.09 21.82 -13.82
C VAL A 99 2.00 21.45 -12.65
N SER A 100 1.43 20.96 -11.54
CA SER A 100 2.17 20.42 -10.39
C SER A 100 1.93 18.92 -10.23
N CYS A 101 2.72 18.24 -9.37
CA CYS A 101 2.45 16.84 -9.03
C CYS A 101 1.03 16.67 -8.42
N ALA A 102 0.58 17.64 -7.61
CA ALA A 102 -0.75 17.66 -7.01
C ALA A 102 -1.88 17.88 -8.03
N HIS A 103 -1.59 18.18 -9.30
CA HIS A 103 -2.59 18.25 -10.35
C HIS A 103 -3.22 16.88 -10.65
N CYS A 104 -2.36 15.83 -10.69
CA CYS A 104 -2.76 14.43 -10.91
C CYS A 104 -2.81 13.63 -9.60
N HIS A 105 -2.04 14.00 -8.58
CA HIS A 105 -1.99 13.30 -7.30
C HIS A 105 -2.61 14.16 -6.20
N ARG A 106 -3.95 14.22 -6.17
CA ARG A 106 -4.73 15.11 -5.30
C ARG A 106 -4.90 14.49 -3.91
N PRO A 107 -4.48 15.15 -2.81
CA PRO A 107 -4.66 14.60 -1.46
C PRO A 107 -6.14 14.31 -1.13
N GLN A 108 -7.07 15.10 -1.65
CA GLN A 108 -8.50 14.94 -1.41
C GLN A 108 -9.11 13.74 -2.15
N GLN A 109 -8.37 13.17 -3.10
CA GLN A 109 -8.72 11.98 -3.88
C GLN A 109 -7.73 10.84 -3.63
N ASP A 110 -7.22 10.73 -2.39
CA ASP A 110 -6.25 9.72 -1.99
C ASP A 110 -5.02 9.67 -2.93
N PHE A 111 -4.52 10.85 -3.33
CA PHE A 111 -3.38 11.03 -4.24
C PHE A 111 -3.54 10.37 -5.62
N ALA A 112 -4.77 10.24 -6.09
CA ALA A 112 -5.14 9.97 -7.48
C ALA A 112 -5.84 11.22 -8.07
N ASP A 113 -6.33 11.17 -9.32
CA ASP A 113 -7.06 12.29 -9.94
C ASP A 113 -8.52 11.98 -10.27
N GLY A 114 -8.96 10.73 -10.08
CA GLY A 114 -10.33 10.28 -10.35
C GLY A 114 -10.67 10.19 -11.84
N ARG A 115 -9.68 10.20 -12.73
CA ARG A 115 -9.85 10.11 -14.18
C ARG A 115 -9.45 8.74 -14.69
N ALA A 116 -10.10 8.27 -15.73
CA ALA A 116 -9.68 7.03 -16.39
C ALA A 116 -8.24 7.16 -16.93
N ARG A 117 -7.99 8.22 -17.67
CA ARG A 117 -6.66 8.63 -18.13
C ARG A 117 -6.39 10.04 -17.64
N SER A 118 -5.21 10.21 -17.07
CA SER A 118 -4.83 11.50 -16.49
C SER A 118 -4.58 12.54 -17.55
N ARG A 119 -4.60 13.82 -17.14
CA ARG A 119 -4.30 14.94 -18.00
C ARG A 119 -3.32 15.88 -17.31
N GLY A 120 -2.15 16.01 -17.90
CA GLY A 120 -1.19 17.06 -17.58
C GLY A 120 -1.33 18.24 -18.54
N VAL A 121 -0.26 18.58 -19.25
CA VAL A 121 -0.31 19.53 -20.40
C VAL A 121 -1.19 18.97 -21.50
N ALA A 122 -1.14 17.66 -21.72
CA ALA A 122 -1.99 16.94 -22.66
C ALA A 122 -2.61 15.70 -22.00
N ASP A 123 -3.51 15.02 -22.72
CA ASP A 123 -4.09 13.76 -22.26
C ASP A 123 -3.03 12.65 -22.27
N LEU A 124 -3.02 11.84 -21.21
CA LEU A 124 -2.12 10.73 -21.01
C LEU A 124 -2.78 9.41 -21.42
N ASP A 125 -1.96 8.36 -21.49
CA ASP A 125 -2.44 7.04 -21.90
C ASP A 125 -2.90 6.19 -20.70
N ARG A 126 -2.54 6.58 -19.47
CA ARG A 126 -2.76 5.81 -18.26
C ARG A 126 -3.43 6.62 -17.14
N ASN A 127 -4.00 5.90 -16.20
CA ASN A 127 -4.54 6.42 -14.93
C ASN A 127 -3.40 6.89 -14.00
N ALA A 128 -3.64 7.94 -13.19
CA ALA A 128 -2.74 8.33 -12.11
C ALA A 128 -2.91 7.37 -10.91
N PRO A 129 -1.92 6.50 -10.63
CA PRO A 129 -2.00 5.65 -9.45
C PRO A 129 -1.92 6.50 -8.18
N THR A 130 -2.53 6.01 -7.10
CA THR A 130 -2.32 6.61 -5.79
C THR A 130 -0.85 6.63 -5.38
N LEU A 131 -0.42 7.65 -4.65
CA LEU A 131 0.92 7.70 -4.05
C LEU A 131 0.98 7.10 -2.64
N TRP A 132 -0.16 6.64 -2.09
CA TRP A 132 -0.13 5.94 -0.81
C TRP A 132 0.81 4.74 -0.88
N ASN A 133 1.73 4.69 0.08
CA ASN A 133 2.68 3.58 0.26
C ASN A 133 3.69 3.40 -0.89
N ALA A 134 3.82 4.37 -1.80
CA ALA A 134 4.67 4.24 -2.99
C ALA A 134 6.16 3.99 -2.66
N VAL A 135 6.65 4.42 -1.49
CA VAL A 135 8.03 4.16 -1.04
C VAL A 135 8.32 2.67 -0.85
N HIS A 136 7.29 1.85 -0.63
CA HIS A 136 7.42 0.41 -0.46
C HIS A 136 7.33 -0.37 -1.80
N GLU A 137 7.10 0.31 -2.92
CA GLU A 137 7.03 -0.33 -4.24
C GLU A 137 8.43 -0.64 -4.74
N ARG A 138 8.64 -1.88 -5.19
CA ARG A 138 9.91 -2.32 -5.79
C ARG A 138 10.16 -1.65 -7.14
N TRP A 139 9.09 -1.45 -7.90
CA TRP A 139 9.05 -0.84 -9.21
C TRP A 139 8.05 0.30 -9.23
N GLN A 140 8.38 1.41 -9.86
CA GLN A 140 7.53 2.59 -9.93
C GLN A 140 6.85 2.74 -11.30
N GLY A 141 5.65 3.34 -11.32
CA GLY A 141 4.81 3.42 -12.51
C GLY A 141 4.05 2.11 -12.80
N TRP A 142 3.08 2.15 -13.69
CA TRP A 142 2.29 0.99 -14.10
C TRP A 142 3.12 -0.06 -14.84
N ASP A 143 4.17 0.38 -15.54
CA ASP A 143 5.09 -0.42 -16.34
C ASP A 143 6.42 -0.73 -15.64
N GLY A 144 6.65 -0.14 -14.47
CA GLY A 144 7.90 -0.30 -13.75
C GLY A 144 9.10 0.33 -14.49
N ALA A 145 8.89 1.41 -15.22
CA ALA A 145 9.96 2.11 -15.95
C ALA A 145 10.88 2.94 -15.04
N ALA A 146 10.68 2.86 -13.70
CA ALA A 146 11.58 3.43 -12.72
C ALA A 146 11.78 2.47 -11.54
N ASP A 147 12.95 2.52 -10.92
CA ASP A 147 13.42 1.61 -9.87
C ASP A 147 13.46 2.24 -8.47
N SER A 148 13.12 3.51 -8.37
CA SER A 148 13.07 4.32 -7.16
C SER A 148 12.07 5.46 -7.31
N LEU A 149 11.63 6.05 -6.18
CA LEU A 149 10.71 7.20 -6.24
C LEU A 149 11.36 8.41 -6.91
N TRP A 150 12.66 8.65 -6.66
CA TRP A 150 13.33 9.80 -7.25
C TRP A 150 13.49 9.65 -8.77
N SER A 151 13.77 8.45 -9.26
CA SER A 151 13.84 8.22 -10.71
C SER A 151 12.46 8.33 -11.35
N GLN A 152 11.41 7.87 -10.67
CA GLN A 152 10.03 8.06 -11.12
C GLN A 152 9.65 9.54 -11.16
N ALA A 153 10.02 10.34 -10.15
CA ALA A 153 9.65 11.75 -10.09
C ALA A 153 10.26 12.59 -11.23
N ILE A 154 11.36 12.15 -11.83
CA ILE A 154 11.97 12.81 -13.00
C ILE A 154 11.08 12.66 -14.24
N ARG A 155 10.42 11.52 -14.42
CA ARG A 155 9.65 11.23 -15.63
C ARG A 155 8.55 12.27 -15.90
N PRO A 156 7.60 12.54 -14.97
CA PRO A 156 6.58 13.55 -15.19
C PRO A 156 7.14 14.98 -15.32
N LEU A 157 8.26 15.29 -14.66
CA LEU A 157 8.90 16.59 -14.82
C LEU A 157 9.31 16.84 -16.28
N LEU A 158 9.86 15.82 -16.95
CA LEU A 158 10.41 15.94 -18.31
C LEU A 158 9.42 15.57 -19.40
N ASP A 159 8.36 14.79 -19.13
CA ASP A 159 7.38 14.40 -20.15
C ASP A 159 6.64 15.64 -20.68
N PRO A 160 6.66 15.89 -22.02
CA PRO A 160 6.01 17.04 -22.62
C PRO A 160 4.48 17.01 -22.50
N ARG A 161 3.87 15.87 -22.24
CA ARG A 161 2.43 15.73 -22.02
C ARG A 161 2.05 15.88 -20.54
N GLU A 162 3.01 15.69 -19.60
CA GLU A 162 2.77 15.83 -18.17
C GLU A 162 3.08 17.23 -17.67
N MET A 163 4.32 17.53 -17.32
CA MET A 163 4.74 18.83 -16.79
C MET A 163 5.53 19.68 -17.80
N ALA A 164 6.06 19.08 -18.86
CA ALA A 164 6.84 19.73 -19.94
C ALA A 164 7.95 20.66 -19.42
N SER A 165 8.61 20.28 -18.32
CA SER A 165 9.68 21.09 -17.70
C SER A 165 11.04 20.73 -18.30
N SER A 166 12.04 21.51 -17.90
CA SER A 166 13.45 21.22 -18.21
C SER A 166 14.34 21.46 -16.99
N PRO A 167 15.54 20.90 -16.96
CA PRO A 167 16.50 21.15 -15.91
C PRO A 167 16.79 22.66 -15.71
N GLU A 168 16.87 23.43 -16.80
CA GLU A 168 17.11 24.88 -16.81
C GLU A 168 15.91 25.63 -16.21
N HIS A 169 14.68 25.23 -16.57
CA HIS A 169 13.46 25.84 -16.05
C HIS A 169 13.33 25.60 -14.54
N LEU A 170 13.61 24.37 -14.08
CA LEU A 170 13.60 24.03 -12.66
C LEU A 170 14.61 24.87 -11.87
N ARG A 171 15.85 24.97 -12.37
CA ARG A 171 16.89 25.80 -11.75
C ARG A 171 16.47 27.27 -11.66
N ALA A 172 15.99 27.85 -12.76
CA ALA A 172 15.52 29.22 -12.79
C ALA A 172 14.37 29.47 -11.82
N THR A 173 13.42 28.52 -11.73
CA THR A 173 12.26 28.60 -10.84
C THR A 173 12.66 28.56 -9.37
N LEU A 174 13.55 27.64 -8.97
CA LEU A 174 14.06 27.55 -7.60
C LEU A 174 14.87 28.79 -7.20
N MET A 175 15.64 29.36 -8.12
CA MET A 175 16.43 30.58 -7.86
C MET A 175 15.56 31.80 -7.60
N ARG A 176 14.33 31.87 -8.07
CA ARG A 176 13.40 32.99 -7.83
C ARG A 176 12.92 33.11 -6.37
N ARG A 177 13.12 32.08 -5.55
CA ARG A 177 12.75 32.09 -4.13
C ARG A 177 13.97 31.97 -3.23
N PRO A 178 14.36 33.02 -2.52
CA PRO A 178 15.52 32.97 -1.61
C PRO A 178 15.44 31.85 -0.58
N ALA A 179 14.25 31.58 -0.06
CA ALA A 179 14.04 30.49 0.90
C ALA A 179 14.36 29.10 0.31
N ASP A 180 14.02 28.84 -0.95
CA ASP A 180 14.32 27.57 -1.63
C ASP A 180 15.81 27.45 -1.92
N THR A 181 16.45 28.53 -2.37
CA THR A 181 17.89 28.61 -2.58
C THR A 181 18.66 28.36 -1.28
N ALA A 182 18.23 28.95 -0.17
CA ALA A 182 18.87 28.75 1.13
C ALA A 182 18.68 27.32 1.65
N ALA A 183 17.46 26.74 1.51
CA ALA A 183 17.19 25.35 1.87
C ALA A 183 18.02 24.38 1.02
N TRP A 184 18.11 24.62 -0.28
CA TRP A 184 18.98 23.84 -1.17
C TRP A 184 20.43 23.82 -0.69
N GLN A 185 21.00 25.00 -0.42
CA GLN A 185 22.39 25.11 0.04
C GLN A 185 22.66 24.37 1.35
N ARG A 186 21.72 24.39 2.29
CA ARG A 186 21.83 23.61 3.54
C ARG A 186 21.76 22.10 3.29
N LEU A 187 20.87 21.65 2.39
CA LEU A 187 20.65 20.25 2.13
C LEU A 187 21.76 19.60 1.30
N PHE A 188 22.18 20.27 0.23
CA PHE A 188 23.15 19.75 -0.73
C PHE A 188 24.58 20.26 -0.51
N ARG A 189 24.77 21.19 0.45
CA ARG A 189 26.09 21.80 0.75
C ARG A 189 26.73 22.52 -0.45
N ARG A 190 25.92 22.89 -1.43
CA ARG A 190 26.34 23.60 -2.65
C ARG A 190 25.34 24.72 -2.97
N ALA A 191 25.87 25.83 -3.49
CA ALA A 191 25.01 26.93 -3.91
C ALA A 191 24.24 26.53 -5.17
N LEU A 192 22.92 26.71 -5.19
CA LEU A 192 22.07 26.35 -6.32
C LEU A 192 22.52 26.94 -7.65
N ARG A 193 23.07 28.19 -7.62
CA ARG A 193 23.61 28.88 -8.80
C ARG A 193 24.85 28.20 -9.42
N ALA A 194 25.57 27.40 -8.63
CA ALA A 194 26.77 26.67 -9.07
C ALA A 194 26.45 25.22 -9.49
N GLU A 195 25.21 24.79 -9.36
CA GLU A 195 24.79 23.42 -9.77
C GLU A 195 24.58 23.35 -11.27
N GLU A 196 24.94 22.22 -11.85
CA GLU A 196 24.51 21.85 -13.21
C GLU A 196 22.97 21.72 -13.24
N PRO A 197 22.29 22.11 -14.33
CA PRO A 197 20.83 21.97 -14.45
C PRO A 197 20.34 20.55 -14.18
N GLN A 198 21.05 19.51 -14.67
CA GLN A 198 20.72 18.11 -14.42
C GLN A 198 20.82 17.74 -12.92
N ALA A 199 21.80 18.26 -12.19
CA ALA A 199 21.89 18.05 -10.76
C ALA A 199 20.71 18.70 -10.02
N VAL A 200 20.21 19.85 -10.51
CA VAL A 200 19.00 20.48 -9.98
C VAL A 200 17.75 19.66 -10.26
N LEU A 201 17.61 19.11 -11.45
CA LEU A 201 16.51 18.18 -11.78
C LEU A 201 16.51 17.00 -10.81
N VAL A 202 17.63 16.30 -10.67
CA VAL A 202 17.75 15.13 -9.78
C VAL A 202 17.51 15.51 -8.32
N GLY A 203 18.11 16.61 -7.86
CA GLY A 203 17.92 17.11 -6.51
C GLY A 203 16.47 17.46 -6.22
N THR A 204 15.77 18.10 -7.18
CA THR A 204 14.34 18.40 -7.10
C THR A 204 13.51 17.13 -6.98
N ALA A 205 13.79 16.13 -7.82
CA ALA A 205 13.12 14.83 -7.77
C ALA A 205 13.36 14.12 -6.44
N LYS A 206 14.59 14.11 -5.92
CA LYS A 206 14.93 13.54 -4.60
C LYS A 206 14.19 14.22 -3.45
N LEU A 207 14.02 15.53 -3.51
CA LEU A 207 13.26 16.29 -2.50
C LEU A 207 11.75 15.94 -2.57
N ILE A 208 11.16 15.92 -3.77
CA ILE A 208 9.76 15.52 -3.96
C ILE A 208 9.56 14.09 -3.46
N SER A 209 10.48 13.16 -3.78
CA SER A 209 10.43 11.78 -3.30
C SER A 209 10.53 11.66 -1.79
N ALA A 210 11.32 12.50 -1.13
CA ALA A 210 11.41 12.51 0.33
C ALA A 210 10.05 12.85 0.98
N TYR A 211 9.26 13.73 0.36
CA TYR A 211 7.87 13.98 0.78
C TYR A 211 6.96 12.79 0.45
N VAL A 212 7.00 12.27 -0.78
CA VAL A 212 6.18 11.13 -1.19
C VAL A 212 6.44 9.91 -0.31
N ALA A 213 7.67 9.69 0.13
CA ALA A 213 8.03 8.62 1.04
C ALA A 213 7.34 8.70 2.41
N THR A 214 6.82 9.86 2.79
CA THR A 214 6.03 10.01 4.03
C THR A 214 4.55 9.63 3.87
N LEU A 215 4.08 9.38 2.66
CA LEU A 215 2.69 9.07 2.37
C LEU A 215 2.39 7.59 2.67
N VAL A 216 2.19 7.29 3.94
CA VAL A 216 1.76 5.97 4.43
C VAL A 216 0.27 6.04 4.74
N SER A 217 -0.50 5.11 4.17
CA SER A 217 -1.95 5.08 4.35
C SER A 217 -2.34 4.78 5.80
N PRO A 218 -3.46 5.32 6.30
CA PRO A 218 -3.92 5.03 7.65
C PRO A 218 -4.36 3.58 7.82
N ARG A 219 -4.52 3.15 9.08
CA ARG A 219 -5.09 1.84 9.44
C ARG A 219 -6.52 1.74 8.92
N THR A 220 -6.93 0.52 8.63
CA THR A 220 -8.22 0.18 8.03
C THR A 220 -9.00 -0.79 8.93
N PRO A 221 -10.31 -0.98 8.72
CA PRO A 221 -11.07 -1.99 9.45
C PRO A 221 -10.51 -3.41 9.33
N PHE A 222 -9.87 -3.76 8.21
CA PHE A 222 -9.16 -5.03 8.06
C PHE A 222 -7.99 -5.16 9.03
N ASP A 223 -7.22 -4.10 9.25
CA ASP A 223 -6.08 -4.15 10.18
C ASP A 223 -6.54 -4.42 11.62
N ASP A 224 -7.66 -3.84 12.03
CA ASP A 224 -8.21 -4.06 13.37
C ASP A 224 -8.72 -5.50 13.53
N PHE A 225 -9.37 -6.04 12.49
CA PHE A 225 -9.81 -7.44 12.46
C PHE A 225 -8.61 -8.41 12.51
N ARG A 226 -7.62 -8.20 11.63
CA ARG A 226 -6.40 -9.00 11.58
C ARG A 226 -5.66 -9.02 12.92
N ASP A 227 -5.52 -7.85 13.54
CA ASP A 227 -4.82 -7.72 14.83
C ASP A 227 -5.62 -8.31 15.99
N ALA A 228 -6.95 -8.28 15.93
CA ALA A 228 -7.82 -8.98 16.89
C ALA A 228 -7.63 -10.50 16.80
N LEU A 229 -7.60 -11.06 15.58
CA LEU A 229 -7.30 -12.49 15.37
C LEU A 229 -5.90 -12.85 15.88
N ALA A 230 -4.90 -12.02 15.63
CA ALA A 230 -3.53 -12.25 16.09
C ALA A 230 -3.40 -12.32 17.63
N ARG A 231 -4.29 -11.65 18.36
CA ARG A 231 -4.36 -11.69 19.83
C ARG A 231 -5.34 -12.73 20.38
N GLY A 232 -6.05 -13.45 19.53
CA GLY A 232 -7.12 -14.35 19.94
C GLY A 232 -8.37 -13.64 20.49
N ASP A 233 -8.53 -12.35 20.24
CA ASP A 233 -9.68 -11.54 20.67
C ASP A 233 -10.84 -11.70 19.70
N LEU A 234 -11.58 -12.80 19.87
CA LEU A 234 -12.72 -13.13 19.00
C LEU A 234 -13.87 -12.15 19.15
N VAL A 235 -14.03 -11.51 20.31
CA VAL A 235 -15.07 -10.49 20.53
C VAL A 235 -14.81 -9.25 19.71
N ALA A 236 -13.56 -8.77 19.67
CA ALA A 236 -13.18 -7.67 18.81
C ALA A 236 -13.24 -8.06 17.32
N ALA A 237 -12.78 -9.26 16.97
CA ALA A 237 -12.83 -9.77 15.60
C ALA A 237 -14.27 -9.90 15.07
N ALA A 238 -15.22 -10.28 15.89
CA ALA A 238 -16.64 -10.43 15.51
C ALA A 238 -17.31 -9.09 15.14
N ARG A 239 -16.68 -7.93 15.44
CA ARG A 239 -17.17 -6.62 14.98
C ARG A 239 -16.92 -6.39 13.49
N TYR A 240 -16.05 -7.18 12.87
CA TYR A 240 -15.78 -7.08 11.45
C TYR A 240 -16.98 -7.55 10.64
N PRO A 241 -17.45 -6.83 9.61
CA PRO A 241 -18.71 -7.12 8.93
C PRO A 241 -18.78 -8.54 8.37
N ALA A 242 -19.88 -9.24 8.57
CA ALA A 242 -20.07 -10.62 8.13
C ALA A 242 -19.86 -10.81 6.60
N ALA A 243 -20.36 -9.87 5.79
CA ALA A 243 -20.11 -9.87 4.34
C ALA A 243 -18.61 -9.75 4.02
N ALA A 244 -17.88 -8.91 4.76
CA ALA A 244 -16.44 -8.74 4.56
C ALA A 244 -15.66 -10.00 5.01
N GLN A 245 -16.11 -10.71 6.05
CA GLN A 245 -15.52 -12.00 6.44
C GLN A 245 -15.67 -13.05 5.33
N ARG A 246 -16.85 -13.17 4.72
CA ARG A 246 -17.08 -14.11 3.59
C ARG A 246 -16.27 -13.68 2.35
N GLY A 247 -16.23 -12.38 2.05
CA GLY A 247 -15.41 -11.85 0.96
C GLY A 247 -13.92 -12.08 1.16
N LEU A 248 -13.42 -11.92 2.39
CA LEU A 248 -12.03 -12.24 2.76
C LEU A 248 -11.75 -13.73 2.56
N GLN A 249 -12.66 -14.62 2.97
CA GLN A 249 -12.50 -16.06 2.76
C GLN A 249 -12.40 -16.41 1.27
N LEU A 250 -13.20 -15.76 0.41
CA LEU A 250 -13.06 -15.89 -1.04
C LEU A 250 -11.70 -15.39 -1.53
N PHE A 251 -11.26 -14.23 -1.06
CA PHE A 251 -10.02 -13.57 -1.48
C PHE A 251 -8.77 -14.43 -1.18
N ILE A 252 -8.70 -15.02 0.02
CA ILE A 252 -7.58 -15.87 0.45
C ILE A 252 -7.75 -17.34 0.07
N GLY A 253 -8.95 -17.73 -0.36
CA GLY A 253 -9.35 -19.10 -0.73
C GLY A 253 -9.45 -19.29 -2.24
N ARG A 254 -10.61 -19.75 -2.71
CA ARG A 254 -10.83 -20.14 -4.11
C ARG A 254 -10.68 -18.99 -5.12
N GLY A 255 -10.79 -17.74 -4.69
CA GLY A 255 -10.56 -16.58 -5.54
C GLY A 255 -9.11 -16.36 -5.91
N ASN A 256 -8.18 -16.96 -5.18
CA ASN A 256 -6.73 -16.87 -5.37
C ASN A 256 -6.14 -15.43 -5.46
N CYS A 257 -6.91 -14.42 -5.06
CA CYS A 257 -6.50 -13.01 -5.19
C CYS A 257 -5.21 -12.72 -4.41
N GLN A 258 -5.02 -13.39 -3.27
CA GLN A 258 -3.84 -13.23 -2.42
C GLN A 258 -2.54 -13.68 -3.10
N LEU A 259 -2.55 -14.47 -4.18
CA LEU A 259 -1.32 -14.84 -4.91
C LEU A 259 -0.60 -13.57 -5.42
N CYS A 260 -1.36 -12.65 -5.99
CA CYS A 260 -0.84 -11.37 -6.47
C CYS A 260 -1.00 -10.25 -5.42
N HIS A 261 -2.10 -10.28 -4.64
CA HIS A 261 -2.44 -9.26 -3.65
C HIS A 261 -2.17 -9.74 -2.21
N GLY A 262 -1.01 -10.35 -1.95
CA GLY A 262 -0.54 -10.75 -0.63
C GLY A 262 0.23 -9.66 0.12
N GLY A 263 0.56 -9.93 1.40
CA GLY A 263 1.36 -9.05 2.25
C GLY A 263 0.65 -7.80 2.74
N PRO A 264 1.35 -6.95 3.53
CA PRO A 264 0.74 -5.82 4.24
C PRO A 264 0.12 -4.74 3.36
N ARG A 265 0.56 -4.64 2.12
CA ARG A 265 0.07 -3.67 1.12
C ARG A 265 -0.95 -4.25 0.16
N PHE A 266 -1.25 -5.54 0.26
CA PHE A 266 -2.09 -6.28 -0.69
C PHE A 266 -1.53 -6.20 -2.12
N THR A 267 -0.23 -6.46 -2.24
CA THR A 267 0.49 -6.62 -3.51
C THR A 267 1.83 -7.31 -3.28
N HIS A 268 2.23 -8.16 -4.20
CA HIS A 268 3.59 -8.69 -4.25
C HIS A 268 4.58 -7.75 -4.98
N GLY A 269 4.08 -6.64 -5.58
CA GLY A 269 4.89 -5.61 -6.21
C GLY A 269 5.48 -5.97 -7.57
N GLU A 270 5.07 -7.08 -8.17
CA GLU A 270 5.47 -7.53 -9.50
C GLU A 270 4.37 -7.27 -10.54
N PHE A 271 4.46 -7.85 -11.72
CA PHE A 271 3.62 -7.58 -12.87
C PHE A 271 2.77 -8.80 -13.22
N ALA A 272 1.62 -8.55 -13.83
CA ALA A 272 0.74 -9.60 -14.33
C ALA A 272 -0.06 -9.10 -15.53
N ASP A 273 -0.35 -9.99 -16.47
CA ASP A 273 -1.38 -9.79 -17.47
C ASP A 273 -2.71 -10.30 -16.91
N ILE A 274 -3.70 -9.43 -16.88
CA ILE A 274 -5.04 -9.71 -16.39
C ILE A 274 -6.11 -9.69 -17.49
N GLY A 275 -5.71 -9.81 -18.74
CA GLY A 275 -6.61 -9.88 -19.90
C GLY A 275 -7.31 -8.57 -20.21
N LEU A 276 -6.70 -7.43 -19.93
CA LEU A 276 -7.20 -6.13 -20.32
C LEU A 276 -6.80 -5.77 -21.76
N ASN A 277 -7.55 -4.83 -22.34
CA ASN A 277 -7.19 -4.29 -23.65
C ASN A 277 -5.94 -3.40 -23.52
N PHE A 278 -4.93 -3.67 -24.32
CA PHE A 278 -3.69 -2.90 -24.38
C PHE A 278 -3.65 -1.85 -25.52
N PHE A 279 -4.73 -1.69 -26.27
CA PHE A 279 -4.82 -0.61 -27.26
C PHE A 279 -5.16 0.72 -26.58
N VAL A 280 -4.24 1.68 -26.70
CA VAL A 280 -4.45 3.05 -26.21
C VAL A 280 -5.40 3.80 -27.12
N ARG A 281 -5.19 3.71 -28.42
CA ARG A 281 -5.96 4.25 -29.54
C ARG A 281 -5.62 3.50 -30.81
N PRO A 282 -6.35 3.69 -31.92
CA PRO A 282 -6.04 3.03 -33.18
C PRO A 282 -4.56 3.14 -33.55
N GLY A 283 -3.92 2.00 -33.76
CA GLY A 283 -2.49 1.91 -34.12
C GLY A 283 -1.47 2.15 -32.99
N VAL A 284 -1.92 2.39 -31.77
CA VAL A 284 -1.05 2.61 -30.61
C VAL A 284 -1.32 1.58 -29.53
N VAL A 285 -0.28 0.84 -29.19
CA VAL A 285 -0.31 -0.26 -28.19
C VAL A 285 0.49 0.16 -26.95
N ASP A 286 -0.06 -0.11 -25.76
CA ASP A 286 0.68 -0.05 -24.51
C ASP A 286 1.35 -1.41 -24.27
N THR A 287 2.65 -1.46 -24.41
CA THR A 287 3.42 -2.70 -24.24
C THR A 287 3.63 -3.09 -22.78
N GLY A 288 3.14 -2.29 -21.85
CA GLY A 288 3.21 -2.56 -20.42
C GLY A 288 4.65 -2.73 -19.91
N ARG A 289 4.89 -3.80 -19.17
CA ARG A 289 6.18 -4.09 -18.54
C ARG A 289 7.32 -4.22 -19.56
N LEU A 290 7.05 -4.73 -20.77
CA LEU A 290 8.07 -4.85 -21.82
C LEU A 290 8.71 -3.48 -22.12
N GLY A 291 7.89 -2.49 -22.49
CA GLY A 291 8.36 -1.13 -22.74
C GLY A 291 8.89 -0.45 -21.48
N GLY A 292 8.35 -0.79 -20.31
CA GLY A 292 8.83 -0.30 -19.03
C GLY A 292 10.28 -0.71 -18.73
N ILE A 293 10.66 -1.95 -19.01
CA ILE A 293 12.05 -2.43 -18.85
C ILE A 293 12.98 -1.72 -19.83
N GLU A 294 12.57 -1.56 -21.07
CA GLU A 294 13.36 -0.85 -22.09
C GLU A 294 13.61 0.60 -21.67
N ALA A 295 12.56 1.31 -21.23
CA ALA A 295 12.65 2.68 -20.74
C ALA A 295 13.53 2.81 -19.48
N LEU A 296 13.43 1.87 -18.54
CA LEU A 296 14.27 1.82 -17.34
C LEU A 296 15.76 1.68 -17.71
N LYS A 297 16.07 0.77 -18.60
CA LYS A 297 17.47 0.50 -19.02
C LYS A 297 18.05 1.65 -19.82
N ALA A 298 17.27 2.32 -20.63
CA ALA A 298 17.68 3.49 -21.41
C ALA A 298 17.77 4.78 -20.54
N SER A 299 17.17 4.80 -19.35
CA SER A 299 17.15 5.98 -18.49
C SER A 299 18.53 6.29 -17.93
N PRO A 300 19.03 7.55 -18.04
CA PRO A 300 20.25 7.97 -17.36
C PRO A 300 19.99 8.23 -15.84
N TYR A 301 18.79 8.03 -15.36
CA TYR A 301 18.33 8.34 -13.98
C TYR A 301 17.79 7.09 -13.29
N ASN A 302 18.59 6.06 -13.13
CA ASN A 302 18.24 4.83 -12.41
C ASN A 302 19.26 4.55 -11.30
N LEU A 303 19.07 3.48 -10.54
CA LEU A 303 19.95 3.11 -9.42
C LEU A 303 21.38 2.72 -9.84
N LEU A 304 21.62 2.46 -11.12
CA LEU A 304 22.97 2.19 -11.67
C LEU A 304 23.69 3.49 -12.11
N SER A 305 22.99 4.62 -12.10
CA SER A 305 23.54 5.87 -12.59
C SER A 305 24.39 6.58 -11.50
N ARG A 306 25.23 7.51 -11.95
CA ARG A 306 26.01 8.40 -11.06
C ARG A 306 25.13 9.25 -10.10
N TRP A 307 23.85 9.29 -10.34
CA TRP A 307 22.89 10.09 -9.58
C TRP A 307 22.34 9.39 -8.33
N ALA A 308 22.50 8.08 -8.24
CA ALA A 308 22.16 7.34 -7.02
C ALA A 308 23.17 7.69 -5.91
N ASP A 309 22.68 8.11 -4.74
CA ASP A 309 23.56 8.49 -3.62
C ASP A 309 24.20 7.24 -3.00
N PRO A 310 25.53 7.12 -2.95
CA PRO A 310 26.21 5.92 -2.41
C PRO A 310 25.87 5.66 -0.95
N ALA A 311 25.73 6.70 -0.13
CA ALA A 311 25.39 6.60 1.29
C ALA A 311 23.94 6.13 1.55
N ALA A 312 23.10 6.18 0.53
CA ALA A 312 21.74 5.66 0.52
C ALA A 312 21.62 4.51 -0.47
N ALA A 313 22.77 4.00 -0.95
CA ALA A 313 22.76 2.75 -1.69
C ALA A 313 22.02 1.75 -0.83
N ALA A 314 20.89 1.35 -1.33
CA ALA A 314 20.25 0.14 -0.93
C ALA A 314 21.28 -0.98 -0.91
N SER A 315 20.99 -2.05 -0.18
CA SER A 315 21.76 -3.29 -0.31
C SER A 315 22.08 -3.54 -1.80
N GLU A 316 23.18 -4.17 -2.11
CA GLU A 316 23.51 -4.60 -3.49
C GLU A 316 22.27 -5.17 -4.19
N ASP A 317 21.35 -5.79 -3.45
CA ASP A 317 20.11 -6.39 -3.93
C ASP A 317 19.15 -5.41 -4.67
N GLU A 318 19.08 -4.13 -4.29
CA GLU A 318 18.16 -3.20 -4.95
C GLU A 318 18.69 -2.68 -6.30
N ALA A 319 19.99 -2.48 -6.43
CA ALA A 319 20.61 -2.15 -7.72
C ALA A 319 20.70 -3.38 -8.63
N VAL A 320 20.82 -4.58 -8.05
CA VAL A 320 20.84 -5.88 -8.75
C VAL A 320 19.58 -6.06 -9.58
N LYS A 321 18.40 -5.71 -9.05
CA LYS A 321 17.14 -5.83 -9.83
C LYS A 321 17.20 -5.06 -11.15
N THR A 322 17.75 -3.83 -11.15
CA THR A 322 17.84 -2.97 -12.33
C THR A 322 18.89 -3.49 -13.32
N ARG A 323 19.98 -4.07 -12.81
CA ARG A 323 21.05 -4.64 -13.63
C ARG A 323 20.58 -5.88 -14.39
N HIS A 324 19.84 -6.76 -13.73
CA HIS A 324 19.52 -8.10 -14.24
C HIS A 324 18.12 -8.25 -14.82
N VAL A 325 17.24 -7.23 -14.69
CA VAL A 325 15.94 -7.30 -15.36
C VAL A 325 16.13 -7.30 -16.89
N GLU A 326 15.49 -8.25 -17.56
CA GLU A 326 15.55 -8.40 -19.02
C GLU A 326 14.16 -8.26 -19.63
N ALA A 327 14.08 -7.54 -20.76
CA ALA A 327 12.86 -7.45 -21.54
C ALA A 327 12.68 -8.74 -22.32
N THR A 328 11.62 -9.47 -22.05
CA THR A 328 11.23 -10.70 -22.76
C THR A 328 9.80 -10.56 -23.24
N HIS A 329 9.41 -11.34 -24.24
CA HIS A 329 8.09 -11.28 -24.86
C HIS A 329 6.95 -11.50 -23.85
N ARG A 330 7.17 -12.31 -22.83
CA ARG A 330 6.19 -12.54 -21.74
C ARG A 330 5.73 -11.26 -21.03
N HIS A 331 6.58 -10.23 -21.00
CA HIS A 331 6.27 -8.95 -20.32
C HIS A 331 5.34 -8.04 -21.13
N PHE A 332 4.98 -8.44 -22.36
CA PHE A 332 4.05 -7.67 -23.18
C PHE A 332 2.65 -7.70 -22.55
N GLY A 333 2.05 -6.53 -22.35
CA GLY A 333 0.72 -6.41 -21.76
C GLY A 333 0.64 -6.66 -20.25
N GLU A 334 1.76 -6.98 -19.58
CA GLU A 334 1.80 -7.03 -18.12
C GLU A 334 1.85 -5.62 -17.54
N PHE A 335 1.09 -5.42 -16.46
CA PHE A 335 1.11 -4.18 -15.66
C PHE A 335 1.36 -4.51 -14.20
N LYS A 336 1.92 -3.53 -13.48
CA LYS A 336 2.20 -3.69 -12.05
C LYS A 336 0.93 -4.03 -11.28
N VAL A 337 0.99 -5.06 -10.43
CA VAL A 337 -0.05 -5.40 -9.48
C VAL A 337 -0.11 -4.31 -8.40
N PRO A 338 -1.15 -3.47 -8.36
CA PRO A 338 -1.22 -2.36 -7.41
C PRO A 338 -1.55 -2.84 -6.01
N GLY A 339 -1.12 -2.08 -5.00
CA GLY A 339 -1.62 -2.25 -3.64
C GLY A 339 -3.12 -1.94 -3.55
N LEU A 340 -3.85 -2.67 -2.68
CA LEU A 340 -5.29 -2.46 -2.53
C LEU A 340 -5.67 -1.58 -1.34
N ARG A 341 -4.70 -1.02 -0.60
CA ARG A 341 -5.01 -0.07 0.47
C ARG A 341 -5.62 1.21 -0.10
N GLN A 342 -6.69 1.69 0.53
CA GLN A 342 -7.52 2.83 0.09
C GLN A 342 -8.26 2.61 -1.24
N VAL A 343 -8.37 1.37 -1.70
CA VAL A 343 -8.90 1.02 -3.02
C VAL A 343 -10.31 1.54 -3.28
N ALA A 344 -11.18 1.64 -2.28
CA ALA A 344 -12.54 2.14 -2.48
C ALA A 344 -12.62 3.65 -2.81
N ARG A 345 -11.50 4.39 -2.75
CA ARG A 345 -11.45 5.83 -3.04
C ARG A 345 -10.62 6.19 -4.26
N THR A 346 -10.00 5.21 -4.90
CA THR A 346 -9.06 5.44 -6.01
C THR A 346 -9.62 5.00 -7.36
N ALA A 347 -10.95 4.97 -7.48
CA ALA A 347 -11.61 4.76 -8.76
C ALA A 347 -11.28 5.91 -9.76
N PRO A 348 -11.30 5.63 -11.07
CA PRO A 348 -11.53 4.34 -11.72
C PRO A 348 -10.28 3.43 -11.68
N TYR A 349 -10.46 2.16 -11.98
CA TYR A 349 -9.48 1.10 -11.75
C TYR A 349 -8.77 0.66 -13.03
N MET A 350 -7.67 -0.07 -12.86
CA MET A 350 -6.73 -0.57 -13.86
C MET A 350 -5.79 0.53 -14.38
N HIS A 351 -4.78 0.12 -15.14
CA HIS A 351 -3.72 1.03 -15.62
C HIS A 351 -4.24 2.16 -16.52
N ASP A 352 -5.36 1.95 -17.18
CA ASP A 352 -6.01 2.91 -18.08
C ASP A 352 -7.40 3.39 -17.57
N GLY A 353 -7.77 3.00 -16.35
CA GLY A 353 -9.02 3.42 -15.70
C GLY A 353 -10.30 2.92 -16.36
N GLN A 354 -10.25 1.82 -17.12
CA GLN A 354 -11.40 1.33 -17.89
C GLN A 354 -12.54 0.76 -17.01
N LEU A 355 -12.27 0.40 -15.76
CA LEU A 355 -13.27 -0.14 -14.84
C LEU A 355 -13.65 0.92 -13.79
N ALA A 356 -14.89 1.37 -13.85
CA ALA A 356 -15.34 2.52 -13.07
C ALA A 356 -15.60 2.20 -11.59
N THR A 357 -15.90 0.95 -11.24
CA THR A 357 -16.31 0.54 -9.88
C THR A 357 -15.64 -0.74 -9.42
N LEU A 358 -15.62 -1.00 -8.11
CA LEU A 358 -15.13 -2.27 -7.56
C LEU A 358 -16.00 -3.45 -8.02
N GLU A 359 -17.27 -3.24 -8.21
CA GLU A 359 -18.19 -4.23 -8.77
C GLU A 359 -17.76 -4.65 -10.18
N ALA A 360 -17.40 -3.67 -11.03
CA ALA A 360 -16.88 -3.94 -12.38
C ALA A 360 -15.55 -4.69 -12.34
N VAL A 361 -14.68 -4.38 -11.37
CA VAL A 361 -13.42 -5.12 -11.15
C VAL A 361 -13.69 -6.57 -10.79
N VAL A 362 -14.58 -6.83 -9.83
CA VAL A 362 -14.93 -8.18 -9.41
C VAL A 362 -15.62 -8.95 -10.54
N GLN A 363 -16.47 -8.28 -11.31
CA GLN A 363 -17.13 -8.87 -12.49
C GLN A 363 -16.09 -9.26 -13.56
N HIS A 364 -15.09 -8.42 -13.83
CA HIS A 364 -14.00 -8.75 -14.76
C HIS A 364 -13.32 -10.08 -14.40
N TYR A 365 -12.97 -10.30 -13.12
CA TYR A 365 -12.37 -11.56 -12.67
C TYR A 365 -13.38 -12.72 -12.63
N SER A 366 -14.66 -12.43 -12.42
CA SER A 366 -15.72 -13.46 -12.46
C SER A 366 -15.92 -14.05 -13.86
N GLU A 367 -15.83 -13.19 -14.88
CA GLU A 367 -16.11 -13.50 -16.29
C GLU A 367 -14.85 -13.48 -17.17
N LEU A 368 -13.66 -13.52 -16.58
CA LEU A 368 -12.39 -13.34 -17.25
C LEU A 368 -12.34 -14.04 -18.62
N ASN A 369 -12.06 -13.27 -19.66
CA ASN A 369 -11.86 -13.80 -21.01
C ASN A 369 -10.42 -14.26 -21.17
N LEU A 370 -10.22 -15.57 -21.17
CA LEU A 370 -8.91 -16.19 -21.29
C LEU A 370 -8.26 -15.96 -22.66
N GLU A 371 -9.02 -15.68 -23.71
CA GLU A 371 -8.50 -15.40 -25.07
C GLU A 371 -7.75 -14.05 -25.14
N ARG A 372 -7.96 -13.18 -24.15
CA ARG A 372 -7.27 -11.90 -24.04
C ARG A 372 -5.95 -11.96 -23.26
N LEU A 373 -5.71 -13.05 -22.55
CA LEU A 373 -4.44 -13.26 -21.88
C LEU A 373 -3.36 -13.53 -22.92
N HIS A 374 -2.20 -12.93 -22.74
CA HIS A 374 -1.06 -13.19 -23.59
C HIS A 374 -0.60 -14.65 -23.46
N ALA A 375 -0.28 -15.32 -24.55
CA ALA A 375 0.04 -16.76 -24.56
C ALA A 375 1.22 -17.14 -23.65
N ASP A 376 2.18 -16.21 -23.48
CA ASP A 376 3.35 -16.39 -22.61
C ASP A 376 3.17 -15.82 -21.21
N GLY A 377 1.98 -15.26 -20.89
CA GLY A 377 1.66 -14.68 -19.60
C GLY A 377 1.36 -15.72 -18.52
N GLU A 378 1.17 -15.23 -17.30
CA GLU A 378 0.82 -16.07 -16.12
C GLU A 378 -0.54 -16.75 -16.31
N GLN A 379 -0.54 -18.08 -16.45
CA GLN A 379 -1.78 -18.86 -16.63
C GLN A 379 -2.47 -19.24 -15.29
N VAL A 380 -2.25 -18.48 -14.23
CA VAL A 380 -2.87 -18.73 -12.92
C VAL A 380 -4.31 -18.22 -12.82
N LEU A 381 -4.66 -17.25 -13.66
CA LEU A 381 -6.01 -16.69 -13.65
C LEU A 381 -7.01 -17.64 -14.34
N ARG A 382 -8.19 -17.74 -13.72
CA ARG A 382 -9.34 -18.49 -14.24
C ARG A 382 -10.61 -17.71 -13.95
N PRO A 383 -11.66 -17.80 -14.79
CA PRO A 383 -12.95 -17.21 -14.50
C PRO A 383 -13.49 -17.73 -13.17
N LEU A 384 -13.74 -16.86 -12.20
CA LEU A 384 -14.17 -17.24 -10.87
C LEU A 384 -15.63 -17.69 -10.82
N ARG A 385 -16.46 -17.27 -11.78
CA ARG A 385 -17.89 -17.59 -11.89
C ARG A 385 -18.60 -17.36 -10.55
N LEU A 386 -18.45 -16.15 -10.00
CA LEU A 386 -19.02 -15.78 -8.71
C LEU A 386 -20.54 -15.68 -8.81
N SER A 387 -21.25 -16.17 -7.81
CA SER A 387 -22.65 -15.82 -7.61
C SER A 387 -22.79 -14.34 -7.25
N PRO A 388 -23.96 -13.72 -7.44
CA PRO A 388 -24.19 -12.31 -7.07
C PRO A 388 -23.84 -12.01 -5.62
N GLN A 389 -24.12 -12.93 -4.68
CA GLN A 389 -23.81 -12.77 -3.26
C GLN A 389 -22.29 -12.79 -3.02
N GLU A 390 -21.56 -13.72 -3.63
CA GLU A 390 -20.12 -13.81 -3.50
C GLU A 390 -19.41 -12.57 -4.09
N ALA A 391 -19.89 -12.04 -5.20
CA ALA A 391 -19.38 -10.80 -5.77
C ALA A 391 -19.59 -9.62 -4.81
N GLN A 392 -20.78 -9.51 -4.20
CA GLN A 392 -21.08 -8.49 -3.18
C GLN A 392 -20.20 -8.63 -1.94
N ASP A 393 -20.01 -9.86 -1.44
CA ASP A 393 -19.16 -10.15 -0.28
C ASP A 393 -17.70 -9.78 -0.55
N LEU A 394 -17.17 -10.09 -1.75
CA LEU A 394 -15.81 -9.71 -2.15
C LEU A 394 -15.66 -8.18 -2.23
N VAL A 395 -16.62 -7.47 -2.80
CA VAL A 395 -16.63 -6.00 -2.80
C VAL A 395 -16.71 -5.46 -1.38
N ALA A 396 -17.52 -6.05 -0.50
CA ALA A 396 -17.60 -5.66 0.90
C ALA A 396 -16.23 -5.80 1.61
N PHE A 397 -15.50 -6.88 1.34
CA PHE A 397 -14.14 -7.05 1.83
C PHE A 397 -13.20 -5.94 1.28
N LEU A 398 -13.15 -5.72 -0.02
CA LEU A 398 -12.29 -4.71 -0.64
C LEU A 398 -12.54 -3.31 -0.06
N ARG A 399 -13.77 -2.97 0.27
CA ARG A 399 -14.12 -1.70 0.92
C ARG A 399 -13.52 -1.56 2.33
N THR A 400 -13.31 -2.66 3.05
CA THR A 400 -12.66 -2.62 4.36
C THR A 400 -11.16 -2.35 4.33
N LEU A 401 -10.54 -2.39 3.15
CA LEU A 401 -9.14 -1.97 2.93
C LEU A 401 -8.99 -0.44 2.85
N THR A 402 -10.08 0.28 3.08
CA THR A 402 -10.13 1.74 3.04
C THR A 402 -10.46 2.27 4.43
N ALA A 403 -9.65 3.20 4.92
CA ALA A 403 -9.90 3.88 6.18
C ALA A 403 -11.17 4.74 6.13
N GLY A 404 -11.83 4.95 7.25
CA GLY A 404 -12.89 5.95 7.37
C GLY A 404 -12.40 7.33 6.91
N SER A 405 -13.32 8.22 6.53
CA SER A 405 -12.93 9.58 6.13
C SER A 405 -12.06 10.21 7.23
N PRO A 406 -10.90 10.79 6.89
CA PRO A 406 -10.07 11.47 7.88
C PRO A 406 -10.92 12.56 8.55
N THR A 407 -11.02 12.51 9.87
CA THR A 407 -11.51 13.66 10.62
C THR A 407 -10.58 14.84 10.32
N ARG A 408 -11.11 16.06 10.18
CA ARG A 408 -10.36 17.28 9.82
C ARG A 408 -9.03 17.51 10.59
N LYS A 409 -8.80 16.79 11.67
CA LYS A 409 -7.56 16.88 12.49
C LYS A 409 -6.37 16.11 11.94
N ASN A 410 -6.56 15.15 11.01
CA ASN A 410 -5.51 14.25 10.49
C ASN A 410 -5.31 14.37 8.97
N ALA A 411 -5.71 15.48 8.37
CA ALA A 411 -5.34 15.76 6.97
C ALA A 411 -3.84 16.10 6.90
N PRO A 412 -3.06 15.47 6.00
CA PRO A 412 -1.62 15.67 5.85
C PRO A 412 -1.26 17.10 5.39
#